data_c60bb9544eb9bbdbaecb8926c384c61e
#
_entry.id   c60bb9544eb9bbdbaecb8926c384c61e
#
_cell.length_a   1.000
_cell.length_b   1.000
_cell.length_c   1.000
_cell.angle_alpha   90.00
_cell.angle_beta   90.00
_cell.angle_gamma   90.00
#
_symmetry.space_group_name_H-M   'P 1'
#
loop_
_entity.id
_entity.type
_entity.pdbx_description
1 polymer ?
#
loop_
_entity_poly.entity_id
_entity_poly.type
_entity_poly.pdbx_seq_one_letter_code
_entity_poly.pdbx_strand_id
1 'polypeptide(L)'
;MSNHSFSQPAATRDGFGQGLIEVAQKNKQVVGLCADLTGSMRMRKFEQQFPDRFIQVGVAEQNLIGVAAGLALGGKIPFAASFAVFSPGRSWDQIRVSVAYSNLNVKIIGGHAGIITGPDGATHQALEDIALMRSLPNMKVIVPADAEQARQAVHALAADTSPAYLRLSRPKLPVITHSNNFTIGKAQVLKQGVDATIIAC
;
A
#
# COMPACT_ATOMS: atom_id res chain seq x y z
N MET A 1 -24.21 2.06 -5.39
CA MET A 1 -22.76 1.84 -5.25
C MET A 1 -22.15 2.03 -6.62
N SER A 2 -21.38 3.11 -6.84
CA SER A 2 -20.78 3.40 -8.15
C SER A 2 -19.72 2.34 -8.46
N ASN A 3 -19.98 1.51 -9.48
CA ASN A 3 -19.02 0.58 -10.04
C ASN A 3 -17.91 1.39 -10.77
N HIS A 4 -16.92 1.85 -10.04
CA HIS A 4 -15.72 2.43 -10.64
C HIS A 4 -14.69 1.33 -10.86
N SER A 5 -14.98 0.42 -11.78
CA SER A 5 -13.96 -0.48 -12.30
C SER A 5 -13.09 0.29 -13.30
N PHE A 6 -11.77 0.11 -13.22
CA PHE A 6 -10.84 0.66 -14.20
C PHE A 6 -11.12 0.00 -15.56
N SER A 7 -11.58 0.75 -16.54
CA SER A 7 -11.85 0.26 -17.92
C SER A 7 -10.63 0.36 -18.82
N GLN A 8 -9.56 0.99 -18.38
CA GLN A 8 -8.31 1.23 -19.13
C GLN A 8 -7.11 0.80 -18.30
N PRO A 9 -5.95 0.53 -18.91
CA PRO A 9 -4.72 0.23 -18.18
C PRO A 9 -4.40 1.31 -17.13
N ALA A 10 -4.17 0.89 -15.91
CA ALA A 10 -3.89 1.76 -14.77
C ALA A 10 -2.76 1.19 -13.88
N ALA A 11 -2.07 2.04 -13.17
CA ALA A 11 -1.04 1.60 -12.23
C ALA A 11 -1.67 1.19 -10.89
N THR A 12 -1.07 0.23 -10.19
CA THR A 12 -1.56 -0.19 -8.86
C THR A 12 -1.61 0.98 -7.87
N ARG A 13 -0.70 1.96 -8.00
CA ARG A 13 -0.75 3.21 -7.20
C ARG A 13 -1.97 4.09 -7.52
N ASP A 14 -2.53 4.03 -8.73
CA ASP A 14 -3.77 4.75 -9.06
C ASP A 14 -4.95 4.13 -8.31
N GLY A 15 -4.99 2.79 -8.24
CA GLY A 15 -5.97 2.04 -7.44
C GLY A 15 -5.84 2.34 -5.93
N PHE A 16 -4.61 2.41 -5.41
CA PHE A 16 -4.36 2.83 -4.04
C PHE A 16 -4.91 4.23 -3.75
N GLY A 17 -4.57 5.23 -4.59
CA GLY A 17 -5.03 6.61 -4.39
C GLY A 17 -6.55 6.74 -4.41
N GLN A 18 -7.22 6.01 -5.31
CA GLN A 18 -8.69 5.97 -5.36
C GLN A 18 -9.28 5.28 -4.12
N GLY A 19 -8.79 4.09 -3.77
CA GLY A 19 -9.26 3.35 -2.61
C GLY A 19 -9.07 4.13 -1.31
N LEU A 20 -7.96 4.85 -1.16
CA LEU A 20 -7.68 5.66 0.03
C LEU A 20 -8.73 6.77 0.22
N ILE A 21 -9.13 7.45 -0.85
CA ILE A 21 -10.20 8.46 -0.81
C ILE A 21 -11.52 7.80 -0.41
N GLU A 22 -11.88 6.68 -1.04
CA GLU A 22 -13.14 5.97 -0.80
C GLU A 22 -13.28 5.51 0.66
N VAL A 23 -12.21 4.96 1.25
CA VAL A 23 -12.25 4.55 2.68
C VAL A 23 -12.25 5.74 3.62
N ALA A 24 -11.55 6.83 3.29
CA ALA A 24 -11.54 8.05 4.10
C ALA A 24 -12.88 8.78 4.12
N GLN A 25 -13.65 8.70 3.04
CA GLN A 25 -15.03 9.22 3.00
C GLN A 25 -15.94 8.50 4.00
N LYS A 26 -15.72 7.19 4.21
CA LYS A 26 -16.53 6.33 5.08
C LYS A 26 -16.03 6.26 6.52
N ASN A 27 -14.73 6.46 6.74
CA ASN A 27 -14.10 6.31 8.05
C ASN A 27 -13.20 7.51 8.37
N LYS A 28 -13.58 8.31 9.36
CA LYS A 28 -12.85 9.49 9.82
C LYS A 28 -11.54 9.15 10.54
N GLN A 29 -11.31 7.88 10.93
CA GLN A 29 -10.04 7.46 11.54
C GLN A 29 -8.94 7.24 10.52
N VAL A 30 -9.26 7.10 9.23
CA VAL A 30 -8.28 6.96 8.16
C VAL A 30 -7.51 8.26 7.98
N VAL A 31 -6.18 8.19 8.09
CA VAL A 31 -5.25 9.31 7.89
C VAL A 31 -4.17 8.90 6.88
N GLY A 32 -3.75 9.84 6.06
CA GLY A 32 -2.69 9.65 5.07
C GLY A 32 -1.40 10.33 5.51
N LEU A 33 -0.27 9.63 5.43
CA LEU A 33 1.05 10.20 5.67
C LEU A 33 1.95 10.00 4.45
N CYS A 34 2.81 10.96 4.17
CA CYS A 34 3.74 10.89 3.05
C CYS A 34 5.10 11.50 3.37
N ALA A 35 6.16 10.90 2.81
CA ALA A 35 7.53 11.39 2.90
C ALA A 35 7.92 12.07 1.59
N ASP A 36 7.36 13.27 1.32
CA ASP A 36 7.61 14.15 0.16
C ASP A 36 7.39 13.52 -1.23
N LEU A 37 6.49 12.53 -1.31
CA LEU A 37 6.17 11.81 -2.55
C LEU A 37 4.68 11.85 -2.89
N THR A 38 3.95 12.85 -2.39
CA THR A 38 2.48 12.98 -2.49
C THR A 38 1.93 12.75 -3.89
N GLY A 39 2.54 13.38 -4.89
CA GLY A 39 2.13 13.22 -6.30
C GLY A 39 2.43 11.82 -6.84
N SER A 40 3.63 11.30 -6.59
CA SER A 40 4.09 9.98 -7.04
C SER A 40 3.28 8.85 -6.42
N MET A 41 2.88 8.99 -5.16
CA MET A 41 2.06 8.03 -4.42
C MET A 41 0.55 8.23 -4.61
N ARG A 42 0.14 9.13 -5.51
CA ARG A 42 -1.30 9.41 -5.80
C ARG A 42 -2.12 9.91 -4.62
N MET A 43 -1.48 10.55 -3.65
CA MET A 43 -2.14 11.06 -2.44
C MET A 43 -2.58 12.52 -2.55
N ARG A 44 -2.27 13.24 -3.65
CA ARG A 44 -2.60 14.67 -3.81
C ARG A 44 -4.11 14.96 -3.69
N LYS A 45 -4.96 14.08 -4.25
CA LYS A 45 -6.42 14.24 -4.12
C LYS A 45 -6.89 13.99 -2.68
N PHE A 46 -6.25 13.08 -1.96
CA PHE A 46 -6.53 12.87 -0.53
C PHE A 46 -6.15 14.10 0.29
N GLU A 47 -4.96 14.64 0.09
CA GLU A 47 -4.50 15.89 0.73
C GLU A 47 -5.48 17.04 0.50
N GLN A 48 -5.97 17.22 -0.74
CA GLN A 48 -6.93 18.28 -1.09
C GLN A 48 -8.31 18.10 -0.45
N GLN A 49 -8.81 16.85 -0.37
CA GLN A 49 -10.14 16.55 0.18
C GLN A 49 -10.15 16.45 1.71
N PHE A 50 -9.03 16.06 2.31
CA PHE A 50 -8.92 15.80 3.74
C PHE A 50 -7.64 16.43 4.33
N PRO A 51 -7.43 17.75 4.23
CA PRO A 51 -6.19 18.40 4.66
C PRO A 51 -5.88 18.15 6.14
N ASP A 52 -6.88 18.13 7.01
CA ASP A 52 -6.71 17.87 8.46
C ASP A 52 -6.36 16.40 8.78
N ARG A 53 -6.37 15.52 7.78
CA ARG A 53 -6.06 14.09 7.91
C ARG A 53 -4.89 13.67 7.01
N PHE A 54 -4.17 14.65 6.43
CA PHE A 54 -2.96 14.41 5.66
C PHE A 54 -1.75 15.00 6.38
N ILE A 55 -0.70 14.20 6.52
CA ILE A 55 0.52 14.58 7.23
C ILE A 55 1.71 14.40 6.30
N GLN A 56 2.38 15.50 6.02
CA GLN A 56 3.63 15.50 5.29
C GLN A 56 4.80 15.56 6.28
N VAL A 57 5.68 14.56 6.25
CA VAL A 57 6.83 14.49 7.17
C VAL A 57 8.16 14.92 6.52
N GLY A 58 8.13 15.29 5.24
CA GLY A 58 9.35 15.52 4.45
C GLY A 58 10.07 14.22 4.11
N VAL A 59 11.30 14.32 3.60
CA VAL A 59 12.15 13.15 3.25
C VAL A 59 12.71 12.52 4.52
N ALA A 60 11.85 11.87 5.30
CA ALA A 60 12.16 11.34 6.63
C ALA A 60 11.36 10.04 6.92
N GLU A 61 11.72 8.95 6.24
CA GLU A 61 10.94 7.70 6.26
C GLU A 61 10.91 7.03 7.64
N GLN A 62 11.97 7.18 8.43
CA GLN A 62 11.98 6.69 9.81
C GLN A 62 10.97 7.45 10.66
N ASN A 63 10.91 8.79 10.52
CA ASN A 63 9.92 9.63 11.18
C ASN A 63 8.50 9.32 10.67
N LEU A 64 8.32 9.04 9.38
CA LEU A 64 7.05 8.61 8.80
C LEU A 64 6.45 7.44 9.57
N ILE A 65 7.26 6.42 9.83
CA ILE A 65 6.81 5.23 10.56
C ILE A 65 6.58 5.52 12.05
N GLY A 66 7.43 6.32 12.68
CA GLY A 66 7.26 6.72 14.09
C GLY A 66 5.95 7.50 14.30
N VAL A 67 5.67 8.49 13.44
CA VAL A 67 4.42 9.26 13.48
C VAL A 67 3.21 8.36 13.21
N ALA A 68 3.29 7.46 12.22
CA ALA A 68 2.22 6.51 11.94
C ALA A 68 1.93 5.59 13.14
N ALA A 69 2.97 5.09 13.81
CA ALA A 69 2.82 4.26 15.01
C ALA A 69 2.13 5.04 16.14
N GLY A 70 2.53 6.29 16.39
CA GLY A 70 1.89 7.16 17.39
C GLY A 70 0.41 7.43 17.08
N LEU A 71 0.08 7.68 15.81
CA LEU A 71 -1.32 7.87 15.36
C LEU A 71 -2.15 6.61 15.55
N ALA A 72 -1.57 5.43 15.28
CA ALA A 72 -2.26 4.14 15.49
C ALA A 72 -2.54 3.89 16.98
N LEU A 73 -1.62 4.24 17.87
CA LEU A 73 -1.84 4.23 19.34
C LEU A 73 -2.98 5.19 19.75
N GLY A 74 -3.11 6.33 19.04
CA GLY A 74 -4.22 7.27 19.22
C GLY A 74 -5.53 6.86 18.54
N GLY A 75 -5.66 5.60 18.05
CA GLY A 75 -6.89 5.06 17.45
C GLY A 75 -7.12 5.47 16.00
N LYS A 76 -6.10 6.01 15.29
CA LYS A 76 -6.17 6.27 13.86
C LYS A 76 -5.79 5.04 13.04
N ILE A 77 -6.13 5.09 11.76
CA ILE A 77 -5.75 4.09 10.75
C ILE A 77 -4.81 4.77 9.75
N PRO A 78 -3.51 4.84 10.05
CA PRO A 78 -2.55 5.52 9.19
C PRO A 78 -2.17 4.69 7.97
N PHE A 79 -2.22 5.32 6.79
CA PHE A 79 -1.65 4.85 5.54
C PHE A 79 -0.37 5.65 5.27
N ALA A 80 0.77 5.06 5.60
CA ALA A 80 2.09 5.70 5.54
C ALA A 80 2.80 5.33 4.24
N ALA A 81 2.96 6.29 3.32
CA ALA A 81 3.37 6.04 1.94
C ALA A 81 4.73 6.66 1.60
N SER A 82 5.60 5.85 1.01
CA SER A 82 6.85 6.24 0.38
C SER A 82 7.20 5.24 -0.75
N PHE A 83 8.34 5.41 -1.44
CA PHE A 83 8.83 4.36 -2.32
C PHE A 83 9.34 3.16 -1.52
N ALA A 84 9.17 1.96 -2.06
CA ALA A 84 9.52 0.73 -1.38
C ALA A 84 11.00 0.64 -0.97
N VAL A 85 11.90 1.18 -1.78
CA VAL A 85 13.33 1.24 -1.48
C VAL A 85 13.63 2.11 -0.24
N PHE A 86 12.80 3.09 0.05
CA PHE A 86 12.95 3.98 1.21
C PHE A 86 12.13 3.52 2.42
N SER A 87 10.91 3.05 2.18
CA SER A 87 10.06 2.44 3.19
C SER A 87 9.38 1.18 2.60
N PRO A 88 9.81 -0.04 2.98
CA PRO A 88 10.48 -0.40 4.25
C PRO A 88 12.00 -0.26 4.29
N GLY A 89 12.72 -0.09 3.19
CA GLY A 89 14.18 -0.22 3.16
C GLY A 89 14.89 0.56 4.28
N ARG A 90 14.76 1.89 4.30
CA ARG A 90 15.42 2.77 5.28
C ARG A 90 14.78 2.74 6.67
N SER A 91 13.50 2.44 6.76
CA SER A 91 12.72 2.50 8.00
C SER A 91 12.41 1.12 8.60
N TRP A 92 13.10 0.07 8.17
CA TRP A 92 12.78 -1.30 8.57
C TRP A 92 12.86 -1.54 10.07
N ASP A 93 13.84 -0.94 10.77
CA ASP A 93 13.96 -1.08 12.23
C ASP A 93 12.75 -0.45 12.95
N GLN A 94 12.33 0.74 12.55
CA GLN A 94 11.13 1.38 13.11
C GLN A 94 9.87 0.55 12.85
N ILE A 95 9.75 -0.04 11.66
CA ILE A 95 8.66 -0.95 11.34
C ILE A 95 8.69 -2.18 12.24
N ARG A 96 9.86 -2.79 12.42
CA ARG A 96 10.03 -3.97 13.25
C ARG A 96 9.65 -3.72 14.70
N VAL A 97 10.17 -2.65 15.30
CA VAL A 97 10.01 -2.37 16.73
C VAL A 97 8.68 -1.67 17.01
N SER A 98 8.43 -0.55 16.32
CA SER A 98 7.29 0.30 16.66
C SER A 98 5.96 -0.16 16.07
N VAL A 99 5.97 -0.95 14.99
CA VAL A 99 4.75 -1.39 14.31
C VAL A 99 4.50 -2.89 14.49
N ALA A 100 5.41 -3.75 14.01
CA ALA A 100 5.18 -5.19 13.99
C ALA A 100 5.20 -5.81 15.40
N TYR A 101 6.22 -5.51 16.21
CA TYR A 101 6.31 -6.00 17.59
C TYR A 101 5.12 -5.54 18.43
N SER A 102 4.73 -4.27 18.30
CA SER A 102 3.60 -3.69 19.02
C SER A 102 2.23 -4.04 18.40
N ASN A 103 2.22 -4.78 17.31
CA ASN A 103 1.01 -5.19 16.56
C ASN A 103 0.06 -4.01 16.26
N LEU A 104 0.60 -2.88 15.83
CA LEU A 104 -0.18 -1.66 15.58
C LEU A 104 -0.85 -1.67 14.21
N ASN A 105 -2.03 -1.07 14.15
CA ASN A 105 -2.82 -0.93 12.94
C ASN A 105 -2.23 0.14 11.99
N VAL A 106 -1.03 -0.10 11.45
CA VAL A 106 -0.36 0.77 10.48
C VAL A 106 -0.34 0.10 9.11
N LYS A 107 -0.76 0.83 8.08
CA LYS A 107 -0.70 0.40 6.69
C LYS A 107 0.49 1.07 6.02
N ILE A 108 1.54 0.29 5.77
CA ILE A 108 2.79 0.73 5.14
C ILE A 108 2.63 0.53 3.63
N ILE A 109 2.80 1.61 2.87
CA ILE A 109 2.59 1.61 1.43
C ILE A 109 3.93 1.83 0.73
N GLY A 110 4.45 0.78 0.10
CA GLY A 110 5.69 0.81 -0.67
C GLY A 110 5.40 0.95 -2.17
N GLY A 111 5.52 2.15 -2.68
CA GLY A 111 5.35 2.42 -4.10
C GLY A 111 6.62 2.18 -4.93
N HIS A 112 6.49 2.14 -6.27
CA HIS A 112 7.62 2.01 -7.19
C HIS A 112 8.52 0.81 -6.90
N ALA A 113 7.94 -0.29 -6.40
CA ALA A 113 8.69 -1.49 -6.04
C ALA A 113 9.16 -2.29 -7.27
N GLY A 114 10.27 -3.01 -7.10
CA GLY A 114 10.86 -3.87 -8.11
C GLY A 114 11.63 -3.12 -9.21
N ILE A 115 12.18 -3.86 -10.16
CA ILE A 115 12.96 -3.33 -11.29
C ILE A 115 12.08 -2.52 -12.26
N ILE A 116 10.77 -2.76 -12.24
CA ILE A 116 9.78 -2.12 -13.13
C ILE A 116 9.57 -0.62 -12.80
N THR A 117 10.21 -0.08 -11.76
CA THR A 117 10.23 1.36 -11.50
C THR A 117 10.82 2.16 -12.65
N GLY A 118 11.69 1.54 -13.44
CA GLY A 118 12.15 2.04 -14.74
C GLY A 118 13.17 3.17 -14.65
N PRO A 119 12.87 4.39 -15.15
CA PRO A 119 13.87 5.44 -15.39
C PRO A 119 14.54 5.99 -14.12
N ASP A 120 13.99 5.74 -12.93
CA ASP A 120 14.64 6.15 -11.68
C ASP A 120 15.91 5.33 -11.39
N GLY A 121 16.07 4.19 -12.06
CA GLY A 121 17.28 3.36 -12.04
C GLY A 121 17.48 2.53 -10.78
N ALA A 122 18.66 1.92 -10.68
CA ALA A 122 19.01 0.93 -9.66
C ALA A 122 18.85 1.45 -8.20
N THR A 123 19.08 2.74 -7.97
CA THR A 123 18.96 3.36 -6.64
C THR A 123 17.52 3.39 -6.12
N HIS A 124 16.53 3.15 -6.99
CA HIS A 124 15.11 3.19 -6.67
C HIS A 124 14.40 1.82 -6.86
N GLN A 125 15.16 0.80 -7.27
CA GLN A 125 14.64 -0.55 -7.52
C GLN A 125 14.66 -1.38 -6.22
N ALA A 126 13.52 -1.46 -5.52
CA ALA A 126 13.38 -2.30 -4.33
C ALA A 126 13.13 -3.75 -4.75
N LEU A 127 14.10 -4.62 -4.53
CA LEU A 127 14.00 -6.07 -4.82
C LEU A 127 13.77 -6.91 -3.55
N GLU A 128 14.12 -6.37 -2.39
CA GLU A 128 14.16 -7.02 -1.10
C GLU A 128 12.95 -6.71 -0.21
N ASP A 129 12.08 -5.80 -0.61
CA ASP A 129 10.96 -5.29 0.18
C ASP A 129 10.01 -6.39 0.68
N ILE A 130 9.63 -7.34 -0.17
CA ILE A 130 8.79 -8.48 0.21
C ILE A 130 9.50 -9.35 1.26
N ALA A 131 10.79 -9.64 1.05
CA ALA A 131 11.56 -10.47 1.98
C ALA A 131 11.67 -9.80 3.36
N LEU A 132 12.00 -8.51 3.39
CA LEU A 132 12.07 -7.72 4.62
C LEU A 132 10.74 -7.75 5.39
N MET A 133 9.64 -7.50 4.70
CA MET A 133 8.34 -7.41 5.35
C MET A 133 7.79 -8.77 5.78
N ARG A 134 8.05 -9.84 5.02
CA ARG A 134 7.67 -11.21 5.39
C ARG A 134 8.45 -11.77 6.57
N SER A 135 9.61 -11.25 6.88
CA SER A 135 10.39 -11.68 8.05
C SER A 135 9.83 -11.19 9.38
N LEU A 136 8.91 -10.21 9.35
CA LEU A 136 8.34 -9.63 10.56
C LEU A 136 7.09 -10.39 11.04
N PRO A 137 6.97 -10.70 12.34
CA PRO A 137 5.75 -11.27 12.89
C PRO A 137 4.58 -10.29 12.75
N ASN A 138 3.37 -10.79 12.71
CA ASN A 138 2.12 -10.03 12.59
C ASN A 138 1.94 -9.25 11.27
N MET A 139 2.98 -9.09 10.46
CA MET A 139 2.97 -8.30 9.23
C MET A 139 2.27 -9.03 8.10
N LYS A 140 1.19 -8.46 7.58
CA LYS A 140 0.55 -8.91 6.34
C LYS A 140 1.23 -8.27 5.14
N VAL A 141 1.60 -9.07 4.14
CA VAL A 141 2.22 -8.56 2.90
C VAL A 141 1.25 -8.80 1.75
N ILE A 142 0.89 -7.73 1.06
CA ILE A 142 -0.10 -7.73 -0.01
C ILE A 142 0.52 -7.15 -1.27
N VAL A 143 0.45 -7.92 -2.35
CA VAL A 143 0.98 -7.55 -3.68
C VAL A 143 -0.17 -7.64 -4.68
N PRO A 144 -0.89 -6.55 -4.95
CA PRO A 144 -2.01 -6.56 -5.89
C PRO A 144 -1.53 -6.69 -7.33
N ALA A 145 -2.24 -7.49 -8.13
CA ALA A 145 -1.92 -7.74 -9.52
C ALA A 145 -2.17 -6.52 -10.42
N ASP A 146 -3.17 -5.72 -10.12
CA ASP A 146 -3.58 -4.55 -10.91
C ASP A 146 -4.20 -3.43 -10.07
N ALA A 147 -4.63 -2.35 -10.72
CA ALA A 147 -5.19 -1.19 -10.05
C ALA A 147 -6.51 -1.49 -9.31
N GLU A 148 -7.36 -2.34 -9.87
CA GLU A 148 -8.63 -2.70 -9.23
C GLU A 148 -8.40 -3.53 -7.97
N GLN A 149 -7.48 -4.50 -8.04
CA GLN A 149 -7.11 -5.28 -6.86
C GLN A 149 -6.42 -4.42 -5.80
N ALA A 150 -5.60 -3.43 -6.21
CA ALA A 150 -5.01 -2.47 -5.27
C ALA A 150 -6.08 -1.64 -4.55
N ARG A 151 -7.12 -1.16 -5.27
CA ARG A 151 -8.25 -0.44 -4.68
C ARG A 151 -9.00 -1.30 -3.67
N GLN A 152 -9.31 -2.55 -4.03
CA GLN A 152 -9.97 -3.51 -3.14
C GLN A 152 -9.11 -3.86 -1.91
N ALA A 153 -7.79 -4.00 -2.09
CA ALA A 153 -6.86 -4.23 -1.00
C ALA A 153 -6.88 -3.09 0.03
N VAL A 154 -6.98 -1.82 -0.41
CA VAL A 154 -7.11 -0.67 0.50
C VAL A 154 -8.39 -0.76 1.33
N HIS A 155 -9.52 -1.16 0.74
CA HIS A 155 -10.77 -1.37 1.48
C HIS A 155 -10.63 -2.48 2.53
N ALA A 156 -10.05 -3.61 2.15
CA ALA A 156 -9.82 -4.72 3.07
C ALA A 156 -8.87 -4.33 4.22
N LEU A 157 -7.80 -3.59 3.90
CA LEU A 157 -6.84 -3.08 4.87
C LEU A 157 -7.45 -2.07 5.85
N ALA A 158 -8.35 -1.20 5.39
CA ALA A 158 -9.02 -0.24 6.26
C ALA A 158 -9.96 -0.91 7.29
N ALA A 159 -10.46 -2.11 6.97
CA ALA A 159 -11.28 -2.92 7.87
C ALA A 159 -10.46 -3.88 8.76
N ASP A 160 -9.21 -4.11 8.43
CA ASP A 160 -8.28 -4.98 9.17
C ASP A 160 -7.49 -4.18 10.21
N THR A 161 -7.29 -4.74 11.39
CA THR A 161 -6.59 -4.06 12.51
C THR A 161 -5.12 -4.42 12.65
N SER A 162 -4.62 -5.34 11.83
CA SER A 162 -3.22 -5.79 11.87
C SER A 162 -2.29 -4.83 11.12
N PRO A 163 -0.99 -4.81 11.41
CA PRO A 163 -0.01 -4.16 10.57
C PRO A 163 0.03 -4.82 9.18
N ALA A 164 0.19 -3.99 8.15
CA ALA A 164 0.23 -4.50 6.79
C ALA A 164 1.16 -3.69 5.89
N TYR A 165 1.75 -4.36 4.92
CA TYR A 165 2.52 -3.78 3.83
C TYR A 165 1.77 -3.99 2.51
N LEU A 166 1.51 -2.91 1.79
CA LEU A 166 0.92 -2.93 0.46
C LEU A 166 1.98 -2.50 -0.56
N ARG A 167 2.36 -3.44 -1.43
CA ARG A 167 3.36 -3.23 -2.47
C ARG A 167 2.72 -2.71 -3.74
N LEU A 168 3.21 -1.60 -4.27
CA LEU A 168 2.66 -0.97 -5.48
C LEU A 168 3.72 -0.79 -6.55
N SER A 169 3.33 -1.01 -7.82
CA SER A 169 4.15 -0.78 -9.00
C SER A 169 3.89 0.61 -9.61
N ARG A 170 4.83 1.07 -10.45
CA ARG A 170 4.76 2.37 -11.12
C ARG A 170 4.01 2.34 -12.47
N PRO A 171 4.26 1.34 -13.36
CA PRO A 171 3.69 1.36 -14.70
C PRO A 171 2.18 1.11 -14.72
N LYS A 172 1.56 1.53 -15.79
CA LYS A 172 0.18 1.17 -16.12
C LYS A 172 0.17 -0.25 -16.68
N LEU A 173 -0.67 -1.09 -16.12
CA LEU A 173 -0.86 -2.48 -16.53
C LEU A 173 -2.34 -2.71 -16.91
N PRO A 174 -2.63 -3.70 -17.75
CA PRO A 174 -4.01 -4.13 -17.97
C PRO A 174 -4.68 -4.49 -16.65
N VAL A 175 -5.96 -4.16 -16.53
CA VAL A 175 -6.77 -4.60 -15.38
C VAL A 175 -7.36 -5.96 -15.72
N ILE A 176 -7.00 -6.97 -14.96
CA ILE A 176 -7.38 -8.37 -15.16
C ILE A 176 -8.26 -8.92 -14.04
N THR A 177 -8.36 -8.19 -12.92
CA THR A 177 -9.15 -8.58 -11.75
C THR A 177 -10.48 -7.81 -11.75
N HIS A 178 -11.52 -8.38 -12.38
CA HIS A 178 -12.81 -7.73 -12.52
C HIS A 178 -13.84 -8.07 -11.44
N SER A 179 -13.48 -8.93 -10.47
CA SER A 179 -14.39 -9.36 -9.41
C SER A 179 -14.16 -8.58 -8.11
N ASN A 180 -15.23 -8.27 -7.38
CA ASN A 180 -15.17 -7.65 -6.06
C ASN A 180 -14.79 -8.65 -4.94
N ASN A 181 -14.03 -9.69 -5.24
CA ASN A 181 -13.79 -10.83 -4.34
C ASN A 181 -12.38 -10.82 -3.71
N PHE A 182 -11.78 -9.66 -3.51
CA PHE A 182 -10.50 -9.60 -2.83
C PHE A 182 -10.66 -9.95 -1.34
N THR A 183 -9.92 -10.98 -0.92
CA THR A 183 -9.85 -11.39 0.49
C THR A 183 -8.39 -11.54 0.89
N ILE A 184 -7.96 -10.87 1.95
CA ILE A 184 -6.60 -11.00 2.48
C ILE A 184 -6.32 -12.47 2.81
N GLY A 185 -5.18 -12.99 2.35
CA GLY A 185 -4.77 -14.37 2.59
C GLY A 185 -5.34 -15.41 1.63
N LYS A 186 -6.14 -15.00 0.63
CA LYS A 186 -6.66 -15.90 -0.41
C LYS A 186 -6.12 -15.52 -1.79
N ALA A 187 -5.54 -16.49 -2.49
CA ALA A 187 -5.14 -16.34 -3.88
C ALA A 187 -6.38 -16.32 -4.79
N GLN A 188 -6.34 -15.53 -5.85
CA GLN A 188 -7.35 -15.51 -6.89
C GLN A 188 -6.93 -16.38 -8.06
N VAL A 189 -7.78 -17.32 -8.46
CA VAL A 189 -7.56 -18.13 -9.67
C VAL A 189 -8.00 -17.31 -10.88
N LEU A 190 -7.05 -16.92 -11.72
CA LEU A 190 -7.31 -16.12 -12.93
C LEU A 190 -7.62 -17.01 -14.14
N LYS A 191 -7.03 -18.20 -14.20
CA LYS A 191 -7.24 -19.17 -15.29
C LYS A 191 -7.21 -20.59 -14.73
N GLN A 192 -8.18 -21.38 -15.12
CA GLN A 192 -8.20 -22.83 -14.82
C GLN A 192 -7.27 -23.59 -15.75
N GLY A 193 -6.67 -24.65 -15.27
CA GLY A 193 -5.79 -25.55 -16.01
C GLY A 193 -5.69 -26.92 -15.32
N VAL A 194 -5.06 -27.89 -15.98
CA VAL A 194 -4.92 -29.27 -15.46
C VAL A 194 -3.47 -29.77 -15.45
N ASP A 195 -2.56 -29.14 -16.22
CA ASP A 195 -1.18 -29.63 -16.38
C ASP A 195 -0.19 -28.96 -15.41
N ALA A 196 -0.40 -27.70 -15.07
CA ALA A 196 0.48 -26.94 -14.20
C ALA A 196 -0.26 -25.85 -13.43
N THR A 197 0.28 -25.46 -12.28
CA THR A 197 -0.15 -24.29 -11.51
C THR A 197 0.95 -23.24 -11.48
N ILE A 198 0.66 -22.03 -11.94
CA ILE A 198 1.56 -20.87 -11.85
C ILE A 198 1.03 -19.98 -10.75
N ILE A 199 1.86 -19.72 -9.72
CA ILE A 199 1.56 -18.79 -8.63
C ILE A 199 2.47 -17.59 -8.80
N ALA A 200 1.89 -16.37 -8.86
CA ALA A 200 2.61 -15.12 -9.06
C ALA A 200 2.08 -14.04 -8.11
N CYS A 201 2.95 -13.04 -7.84
CA CYS A 201 2.64 -11.82 -7.10
C CYS A 201 3.31 -10.60 -7.75
#